data_4672be1d5727e9ea7a10e32cca074822
#
_entry.id   4672be1d5727e9ea7a10e32cca074822
#
_cell.length_a   1.000
_cell.length_b   1.000
_cell.length_c   1.000
_cell.angle_alpha   90.00
_cell.angle_beta   90.00
_cell.angle_gamma   90.00
#
_symmetry.space_group_name_H-M   'P 1'
#
loop_
_entity.id
_entity.type
_entity.pdbx_description
1 polymer ?
#
loop_
_entity_poly.entity_id
_entity_poly.type
_entity_poly.pdbx_seq_one_letter_code
_entity_poly.pdbx_strand_id
1 'polypeptide(L)'
;MKKPKVTEYGDWATWVGFEVMANYQVRVILTNDIAKSSRGRLSSGPDGNADAFCYHVKGDGKSYIFLPLDAPEGTVVHECWHVVYRMFHYCGVTDFDDEVTAYHLDHLVEKVFEFKNAVKSSITKEASNGQPVCGTSSTKCD
;
A
#
# COMPACT_ATOMS: atom_id res chain seq x y z
N MET A 1 5.21 -0.66 14.79
CA MET A 1 4.26 -1.14 13.77
C MET A 1 4.07 -2.63 13.94
N LYS A 2 2.85 -3.10 13.95
CA LYS A 2 2.57 -4.55 13.96
C LYS A 2 3.09 -5.17 12.66
N LYS A 3 3.60 -6.43 12.73
CA LYS A 3 4.07 -7.18 11.56
C LYS A 3 2.94 -7.23 10.50
N PRO A 4 3.19 -6.82 9.24
CA PRO A 4 2.22 -6.94 8.18
C PRO A 4 1.81 -8.40 7.96
N LYS A 5 0.52 -8.63 7.80
CA LYS A 5 -0.05 -9.96 7.50
C LYS A 5 -0.70 -9.95 6.13
N VAL A 6 -0.63 -11.08 5.46
CA VAL A 6 -1.40 -11.30 4.21
C VAL A 6 -2.89 -11.30 4.56
N THR A 7 -3.67 -10.57 3.78
CA THR A 7 -5.13 -10.49 3.93
C THR A 7 -5.83 -11.68 3.25
N GLU A 8 -7.13 -11.80 3.44
CA GLU A 8 -7.98 -12.79 2.74
C GLU A 8 -7.94 -12.68 1.20
N TYR A 9 -7.54 -11.50 0.68
CA TYR A 9 -7.39 -11.25 -0.77
C TYR A 9 -6.00 -11.60 -1.32
N GLY A 10 -5.11 -12.13 -0.48
CA GLY A 10 -3.74 -12.49 -0.87
C GLY A 10 -2.81 -11.29 -1.05
N ASP A 11 -3.16 -10.15 -0.48
CA ASP A 11 -2.40 -8.90 -0.50
C ASP A 11 -2.02 -8.45 0.92
N TRP A 12 -1.30 -7.33 1.03
CA TRP A 12 -1.02 -6.65 2.30
C TRP A 12 -1.73 -5.31 2.30
N ALA A 13 -2.33 -4.96 3.42
CA ALA A 13 -3.09 -3.72 3.52
C ALA A 13 -2.91 -3.03 4.87
N THR A 14 -2.89 -1.70 4.85
CA THR A 14 -2.89 -0.85 6.03
C THR A 14 -3.81 0.35 5.85
N TRP A 15 -4.19 0.99 6.95
CA TRP A 15 -4.88 2.28 6.93
C TRP A 15 -3.91 3.40 7.28
N VAL A 16 -3.99 4.49 6.54
CA VAL A 16 -3.29 5.75 6.83
C VAL A 16 -4.33 6.83 7.08
N GLY A 17 -4.20 7.51 8.21
CA GLY A 17 -5.01 8.67 8.57
C GLY A 17 -4.21 9.96 8.47
N PHE A 18 -4.91 11.08 8.63
CA PHE A 18 -4.34 12.43 8.63
C PHE A 18 -4.74 13.16 9.91
N GLU A 19 -3.81 13.83 10.57
CA GLU A 19 -4.10 14.55 11.81
C GLU A 19 -5.07 15.72 11.58
N VAL A 20 -4.85 16.50 10.53
CA VAL A 20 -5.66 17.68 10.22
C VAL A 20 -6.96 17.32 9.49
N MET A 21 -6.95 16.28 8.67
CA MET A 21 -8.10 15.77 7.93
C MET A 21 -8.58 14.44 8.55
N ALA A 22 -8.90 14.47 9.85
CA ALA A 22 -9.19 13.28 10.66
C ALA A 22 -10.36 12.41 10.14
N ASN A 23 -11.24 12.99 9.35
CA ASN A 23 -12.38 12.28 8.73
C ASN A 23 -12.02 11.58 7.42
N TYR A 24 -10.77 11.66 6.97
CA TYR A 24 -10.31 11.04 5.74
C TYR A 24 -9.31 9.94 6.02
N GLN A 25 -9.49 8.80 5.38
CA GLN A 25 -8.63 7.64 5.53
C GLN A 25 -8.23 7.05 4.18
N VAL A 26 -7.04 6.51 4.12
CA VAL A 26 -6.51 5.85 2.93
C VAL A 26 -6.20 4.40 3.23
N ARG A 27 -6.77 3.49 2.47
CA ARG A 27 -6.39 2.08 2.48
C ARG A 27 -5.27 1.87 1.47
N VAL A 28 -4.08 1.60 1.94
CA VAL A 28 -2.94 1.27 1.09
C VAL A 28 -2.87 -0.24 0.94
N ILE A 29 -2.89 -0.73 -0.29
CA ILE A 29 -2.87 -2.14 -0.64
C ILE A 29 -1.63 -2.41 -1.50
N LEU A 30 -0.79 -3.33 -1.04
CA LEU A 30 0.36 -3.85 -1.79
C LEU A 30 0.03 -5.25 -2.28
N THR A 31 0.16 -5.48 -3.57
CA THR A 31 -0.27 -6.73 -4.19
C THR A 31 0.64 -7.14 -5.34
N ASN A 32 0.70 -8.44 -5.61
CA ASN A 32 1.32 -8.98 -6.81
C ASN A 32 0.34 -9.08 -7.99
N ASP A 33 -0.96 -8.91 -7.72
CA ASP A 33 -2.05 -8.98 -8.71
C ASP A 33 -3.10 -7.92 -8.42
N ILE A 34 -2.95 -6.75 -9.05
CA ILE A 34 -3.85 -5.60 -8.86
C ILE A 34 -5.28 -5.93 -9.28
N ALA A 35 -5.45 -6.62 -10.39
CA ALA A 35 -6.78 -6.95 -10.90
C ALA A 35 -7.56 -7.85 -9.93
N LYS A 36 -6.92 -8.88 -9.37
CA LYS A 36 -7.51 -9.76 -8.37
C LYS A 36 -7.82 -9.04 -7.08
N SER A 37 -6.87 -8.28 -6.56
CA SER A 37 -7.00 -7.54 -5.30
C SER A 37 -8.10 -6.49 -5.37
N SER A 38 -8.19 -5.75 -6.47
CA SER A 38 -9.22 -4.73 -6.66
C SER A 38 -10.61 -5.32 -6.84
N ARG A 39 -10.77 -6.38 -7.61
CA ARG A 39 -12.07 -7.08 -7.76
C ARG A 39 -12.57 -7.67 -6.45
N GLY A 40 -11.68 -8.13 -5.58
CA GLY A 40 -12.05 -8.64 -4.27
C GLY A 40 -12.57 -7.59 -3.30
N ARG A 41 -12.15 -6.31 -3.50
CA ARG A 41 -12.45 -5.21 -2.58
C ARG A 41 -13.46 -4.20 -3.11
N LEU A 42 -13.55 -4.04 -4.42
CA LEU A 42 -14.35 -3.03 -5.09
C LEU A 42 -15.32 -3.72 -6.05
N SER A 43 -16.51 -3.13 -6.21
CA SER A 43 -17.51 -3.59 -7.20
C SER A 43 -17.09 -3.29 -8.65
N SER A 44 -16.14 -2.38 -8.84
CA SER A 44 -15.55 -2.05 -10.11
C SER A 44 -14.04 -1.87 -9.93
N GLY A 45 -13.26 -2.46 -10.80
CA GLY A 45 -11.81 -2.30 -10.83
C GLY A 45 -11.34 -1.78 -12.18
N PRO A 46 -10.05 -1.42 -12.32
CA PRO A 46 -9.50 -1.02 -13.60
C PRO A 46 -9.54 -2.18 -14.58
N ASP A 47 -9.68 -1.85 -15.85
CA ASP A 47 -9.48 -2.80 -16.93
C ASP A 47 -8.05 -3.35 -16.85
N GLY A 48 -7.93 -4.62 -16.75
CA GLY A 48 -6.89 -5.61 -16.57
C GLY A 48 -5.38 -5.28 -16.58
N ASN A 49 -4.94 -4.06 -16.93
CA ASN A 49 -3.52 -3.73 -17.15
C ASN A 49 -3.04 -2.47 -16.42
N ALA A 50 -3.69 -2.05 -15.35
CA ALA A 50 -3.19 -0.91 -14.58
C ALA A 50 -1.95 -1.33 -13.77
N ASP A 51 -0.85 -0.58 -13.92
CA ASP A 51 0.37 -0.78 -13.12
C ASP A 51 0.19 -0.36 -11.66
N ALA A 52 -0.72 0.56 -11.40
CA ALA A 52 -1.19 1.02 -10.10
C ALA A 52 -2.46 1.83 -10.29
N PHE A 53 -3.27 2.02 -9.27
CA PHE A 53 -4.38 2.96 -9.33
C PHE A 53 -4.88 3.40 -7.97
N CYS A 54 -5.53 4.57 -7.95
CA CYS A 54 -6.25 5.11 -6.83
C CYS A 54 -7.76 5.05 -7.08
N TYR A 55 -8.52 4.62 -6.09
CA TYR A 55 -9.98 4.61 -6.09
C TYR A 55 -10.51 5.48 -4.95
N HIS A 56 -11.39 6.42 -5.28
CA HIS A 56 -12.05 7.26 -4.29
C HIS A 56 -13.51 6.82 -4.13
N VAL A 57 -13.90 6.52 -2.88
CA VAL A 57 -15.29 6.15 -2.57
C VAL A 57 -16.13 7.42 -2.52
N LYS A 58 -17.08 7.54 -3.47
CA LYS A 58 -17.96 8.71 -3.55
C LYS A 58 -18.79 8.84 -2.29
N GLY A 59 -18.79 10.04 -1.70
CA GLY A 59 -19.57 10.37 -0.50
C GLY A 59 -19.05 9.78 0.82
N ASP A 60 -17.93 9.06 0.79
CA ASP A 60 -17.26 8.51 1.96
C ASP A 60 -15.84 9.06 2.04
N GLY A 61 -15.37 9.45 3.21
CA GLY A 61 -14.02 9.98 3.44
C GLY A 61 -12.93 8.91 3.32
N LYS A 62 -12.93 8.16 2.24
CA LYS A 62 -12.00 7.04 2.00
C LYS A 62 -11.47 7.01 0.58
N SER A 63 -10.18 6.72 0.46
CA SER A 63 -9.54 6.32 -0.79
C SER A 63 -8.83 4.98 -0.63
N TYR A 64 -8.64 4.30 -1.74
CA TYR A 64 -7.86 3.08 -1.86
C TYR A 64 -6.71 3.33 -2.83
N ILE A 65 -5.50 2.94 -2.46
CA ILE A 65 -4.34 2.91 -3.35
C ILE A 65 -3.94 1.46 -3.54
N PHE A 66 -3.88 1.00 -4.78
CA PHE A 66 -3.40 -0.32 -5.16
C PHE A 66 -2.04 -0.18 -5.84
N LEU A 67 -1.02 -0.78 -5.26
CA LEU A 67 0.36 -0.69 -5.73
C LEU A 67 0.96 -2.09 -5.85
N PRO A 68 1.76 -2.36 -6.89
CA PRO A 68 2.62 -3.54 -6.87
C PRO A 68 3.68 -3.40 -5.76
N LEU A 69 4.15 -4.54 -5.26
CA LEU A 69 5.20 -4.56 -4.21
C LEU A 69 6.47 -3.82 -4.61
N ASP A 70 6.80 -3.85 -5.89
CA ASP A 70 7.99 -3.25 -6.50
C ASP A 70 7.69 -1.90 -7.17
N ALA A 71 6.55 -1.28 -6.87
CA ALA A 71 6.17 0.01 -7.45
C ALA A 71 7.32 1.01 -7.37
N PRO A 72 7.70 1.66 -8.50
CA PRO A 72 8.68 2.73 -8.52
C PRO A 72 8.24 3.91 -7.66
N GLU A 73 9.19 4.68 -7.14
CA GLU A 73 8.90 5.86 -6.30
C GLU A 73 7.96 6.85 -6.99
N GLY A 74 8.20 7.13 -8.27
CA GLY A 74 7.35 8.02 -9.05
C GLY A 74 5.90 7.56 -9.13
N THR A 75 5.65 6.25 -9.26
CA THR A 75 4.32 5.67 -9.23
C THR A 75 3.65 5.86 -7.88
N VAL A 76 4.38 5.63 -6.79
CA VAL A 76 3.86 5.85 -5.43
C VAL A 76 3.45 7.31 -5.24
N VAL A 77 4.30 8.25 -5.61
CA VAL A 77 4.01 9.69 -5.50
C VAL A 77 2.80 10.08 -6.34
N HIS A 78 2.71 9.56 -7.57
CA HIS A 78 1.58 9.80 -8.47
C HIS A 78 0.24 9.38 -7.85
N GLU A 79 0.16 8.17 -7.31
CA GLU A 79 -1.07 7.68 -6.67
C GLU A 79 -1.38 8.43 -5.36
N CYS A 80 -0.36 8.77 -4.58
CA CYS A 80 -0.53 9.59 -3.37
C CYS A 80 -1.08 10.99 -3.71
N TRP A 81 -0.65 11.59 -4.83
CA TRP A 81 -1.17 12.87 -5.27
C TRP A 81 -2.67 12.82 -5.57
N HIS A 82 -3.16 11.77 -6.25
CA HIS A 82 -4.59 11.59 -6.49
C HIS A 82 -5.39 11.55 -5.18
N VAL A 83 -4.86 10.88 -4.14
CA VAL A 83 -5.51 10.83 -2.83
C VAL A 83 -5.58 12.20 -2.18
N VAL A 84 -4.46 12.93 -2.13
CA VAL A 84 -4.41 14.27 -1.51
C VAL A 84 -5.37 15.22 -2.21
N TYR A 85 -5.39 15.21 -3.53
CA TYR A 85 -6.32 15.98 -4.33
C TYR A 85 -7.79 15.66 -3.99
N ARG A 86 -8.15 14.38 -3.92
CA ARG A 86 -9.50 13.94 -3.58
C ARG A 86 -9.88 14.25 -2.14
N MET A 87 -8.96 14.10 -1.21
CA MET A 87 -9.14 14.44 0.19
C MET A 87 -9.50 15.93 0.36
N PHE A 88 -8.78 16.82 -0.32
CA PHE A 88 -9.06 18.26 -0.26
C PHE A 88 -10.44 18.58 -0.82
N HIS A 89 -10.80 18.00 -1.96
CA HIS A 89 -12.14 18.15 -2.51
C HIS A 89 -13.24 17.65 -1.56
N TYR A 90 -13.03 16.49 -0.95
CA TYR A 90 -13.95 15.93 0.03
C TYR A 90 -14.13 16.83 1.25
N CYS A 91 -13.04 17.41 1.75
CA CYS A 91 -13.05 18.31 2.91
C CYS A 91 -13.49 19.75 2.57
N GLY A 92 -13.86 20.04 1.32
CA GLY A 92 -14.31 21.36 0.89
C GLY A 92 -13.19 22.38 0.73
N VAL A 93 -11.94 21.95 0.61
CA VAL A 93 -10.81 22.83 0.35
C VAL A 93 -10.80 23.17 -1.14
N THR A 94 -11.01 24.45 -1.46
CA THR A 94 -11.11 24.92 -2.86
C THR A 94 -9.86 25.66 -3.34
N ASP A 95 -9.03 26.11 -2.42
CA ASP A 95 -7.77 26.79 -2.69
C ASP A 95 -6.63 25.95 -2.13
N PHE A 96 -5.81 25.39 -3.00
CA PHE A 96 -4.71 24.50 -2.63
C PHE A 96 -3.48 25.33 -2.33
N ASP A 97 -3.26 25.63 -1.06
CA ASP A 97 -1.98 26.14 -0.59
C ASP A 97 -0.87 25.10 -0.86
N ASP A 98 0.23 25.53 -1.43
CA ASP A 98 1.31 24.65 -1.85
C ASP A 98 1.99 23.98 -0.64
N GLU A 99 2.21 24.69 0.45
CA GLU A 99 2.81 24.14 1.67
C GLU A 99 1.90 23.10 2.34
N VAL A 100 0.61 23.40 2.45
CA VAL A 100 -0.38 22.47 3.03
C VAL A 100 -0.49 21.22 2.14
N THR A 101 -0.49 21.39 0.84
CA THR A 101 -0.53 20.29 -0.13
C THR A 101 0.72 19.43 -0.03
N ALA A 102 1.90 20.05 -0.01
CA ALA A 102 3.17 19.36 0.11
C ALA A 102 3.27 18.57 1.43
N TYR A 103 2.84 19.15 2.54
CA TYR A 103 2.82 18.49 3.85
C TYR A 103 1.98 17.19 3.84
N HIS A 104 0.77 17.23 3.29
CA HIS A 104 -0.09 16.04 3.25
C HIS A 104 0.43 14.99 2.27
N LEU A 105 1.00 15.41 1.14
CA LEU A 105 1.61 14.51 0.19
C LEU A 105 2.83 13.81 0.78
N ASP A 106 3.71 14.55 1.43
CA ASP A 106 4.90 14.04 2.09
C ASP A 106 4.54 13.02 3.18
N HIS A 107 3.59 13.37 4.05
CA HIS A 107 3.08 12.45 5.07
C HIS A 107 2.58 11.13 4.47
N LEU A 108 1.74 11.19 3.43
CA LEU A 108 1.19 9.98 2.81
C LEU A 108 2.27 9.14 2.13
N VAL A 109 3.16 9.78 1.38
CA VAL A 109 4.28 9.10 0.71
C VAL A 109 5.18 8.39 1.72
N GLU A 110 5.55 9.06 2.81
CA GLU A 110 6.34 8.48 3.88
C GLU A 110 5.67 7.24 4.47
N LYS A 111 4.38 7.31 4.78
CA LYS A 111 3.61 6.18 5.33
C LYS A 111 3.51 5.00 4.35
N VAL A 112 3.36 5.27 3.06
CA VAL A 112 3.36 4.21 2.04
C VAL A 112 4.72 3.53 1.97
N PHE A 113 5.83 4.27 2.01
CA PHE A 113 7.17 3.68 1.99
C PHE A 113 7.50 2.92 3.27
N GLU A 114 7.13 3.43 4.45
CA GLU A 114 7.25 2.68 5.70
C GLU A 114 6.55 1.32 5.60
N PHE A 115 5.34 1.31 5.07
CA PHE A 115 4.56 0.08 4.91
C PHE A 115 5.19 -0.87 3.88
N LYS A 116 5.62 -0.37 2.71
CA LYS A 116 6.34 -1.17 1.70
C LYS A 116 7.58 -1.84 2.30
N ASN A 117 8.36 -1.11 3.05
CA ASN A 117 9.58 -1.63 3.68
C ASN A 117 9.25 -2.69 4.74
N ALA A 118 8.21 -2.48 5.54
CA ALA A 118 7.76 -3.46 6.53
C ALA A 118 7.29 -4.78 5.88
N VAL A 119 6.56 -4.69 4.76
CA VAL A 119 6.11 -5.87 4.00
C VAL A 119 7.30 -6.62 3.40
N LYS A 120 8.23 -5.91 2.74
CA LYS A 120 9.44 -6.54 2.18
C LYS A 120 10.27 -7.25 3.23
N SER A 121 10.48 -6.63 4.39
CA SER A 121 11.20 -7.24 5.51
C SER A 121 10.50 -8.48 6.06
N SER A 122 9.17 -8.47 6.09
CA SER A 122 8.37 -9.62 6.52
C SER A 122 8.54 -10.83 5.58
N ILE A 123 8.47 -10.59 4.27
CA ILE A 123 8.65 -11.62 3.24
C ILE A 123 10.06 -12.23 3.31
N THR A 124 11.09 -11.41 3.44
CA THR A 124 12.48 -11.87 3.52
C THR A 124 12.72 -12.76 4.74
N LYS A 125 12.15 -12.42 5.89
CA LYS A 125 12.27 -13.23 7.11
C LYS A 125 11.55 -14.57 7.00
N GLU A 126 10.44 -14.65 6.33
CA GLU A 126 9.72 -15.91 6.10
C GLU A 126 10.49 -16.83 5.14
N ALA A 127 11.10 -16.29 4.11
CA ALA A 127 11.94 -17.04 3.18
C ALA A 127 13.20 -17.63 3.85
N SER A 128 13.82 -16.90 4.78
CA SER A 128 15.01 -17.38 5.51
C SER A 128 14.70 -18.45 6.57
N ASN A 129 13.51 -18.44 7.16
CA ASN A 129 13.09 -19.44 8.16
C ASN A 129 12.60 -20.75 7.52
N GLY A 130 12.37 -20.80 6.21
CA GLY A 130 11.89 -21.97 5.48
C GLY A 130 12.97 -22.82 4.84
N GLN A 131 14.27 -22.51 5.00
CA GLN A 131 15.33 -23.39 4.49
C GLN A 131 15.52 -24.62 5.40
N PRO A 132 15.36 -25.85 4.87
CA PRO A 132 15.73 -27.04 5.63
C PRO A 132 17.24 -27.00 5.88
N VAL A 133 17.62 -27.11 7.14
CA VAL A 133 19.02 -27.33 7.51
C VAL A 133 19.42 -28.66 6.88
N CYS A 134 20.21 -28.60 5.82
CA CYS A 134 20.79 -29.78 5.22
C CYS A 134 21.76 -30.36 6.25
N GLY A 135 21.31 -31.39 6.96
CA GLY A 135 22.13 -32.14 7.87
C GLY A 135 23.25 -32.82 7.09
N THR A 136 24.48 -32.42 7.33
CA THR A 136 25.67 -33.15 6.90
C THR A 136 25.70 -34.45 7.66
N SER A 137 25.20 -35.53 7.07
CA SER A 137 25.49 -36.89 7.55
C SER A 137 26.93 -37.22 7.14
N SER A 138 27.85 -37.10 8.07
CA SER A 138 29.18 -37.68 7.92
C SER A 138 29.05 -39.18 8.06
N THR A 139 28.99 -39.89 6.97
CA THR A 139 29.26 -41.34 6.95
C THR A 139 30.77 -41.53 7.05
N LYS A 140 31.23 -41.95 8.24
CA LYS A 140 32.53 -42.64 8.38
C LYS A 140 32.38 -43.99 7.74
N CYS A 141 33.14 -44.24 6.69
CA CYS A 141 33.46 -45.56 6.23
C CYS A 141 34.74 -46.02 6.98
N ASP A 142 34.62 -47.08 7.71
CA ASP A 142 35.74 -47.89 8.14
C ASP A 142 36.20 -48.80 6.98
#